data_0bce929d28f58f5fb9082b9f509877ec
#
_entry.id   0bce929d28f58f5fb9082b9f509877ec
#
_cell.length_a   1.000
_cell.length_b   1.000
_cell.length_c   1.000
_cell.angle_alpha   90.00
_cell.angle_beta   90.00
_cell.angle_gamma   90.00
#
_symmetry.space_group_name_H-M   'P 1'
#
loop_
_entity.id
_entity.type
_entity.pdbx_description
1 polymer ?
#
loop_
_entity_poly.entity_id
_entity_poly.type
_entity_poly.pdbx_seq_one_letter_code
_entity_poly.pdbx_strand_id
1 'polypeptide(L)'
;GWYNGSLLHDAHGRADTRNRLLTFLQMFALSAMAVFVTDASAGGAFAVSYTAFLAILVWQWVVVARLERDDPVYGPIARRYAIIISAMTAWVGASAFASPAVRPWMWGGFVIVFILAVVVSAFTLDRDPRHAAEAGRPLATDSLLERFALFIIIVLGEVVASVINGLAGVEQLSTSVFLTGFAGLAVGVAFWWSYFDLVAMRAPIATTRARYIYNLAQLPLALAITGVGAATVSMIESSEADATPHATAWMFG
;
A
#
# COMPACT_ATOMS: atom_id res chain seq x y z
N GLY A 1 1.42 0.10 -5.27
CA GLY A 1 0.78 -0.89 -6.16
C GLY A 1 -0.72 -0.91 -5.99
N TRP A 2 -1.23 -1.40 -4.86
CA TRP A 2 -2.66 -1.59 -4.61
C TRP A 2 -3.50 -0.32 -4.82
N TYR A 3 -3.05 0.82 -4.30
CA TYR A 3 -3.73 2.11 -4.46
C TYR A 3 -3.96 2.48 -5.94
N ASN A 4 -2.92 2.39 -6.76
CA ASN A 4 -3.03 2.70 -8.19
C ASN A 4 -3.92 1.70 -8.95
N GLY A 5 -3.89 0.43 -8.58
CA GLY A 5 -4.78 -0.60 -9.14
C GLY A 5 -6.24 -0.33 -8.77
N SER A 6 -6.51 0.07 -7.53
CA SER A 6 -7.85 0.42 -7.06
C SER A 6 -8.41 1.66 -7.74
N LEU A 7 -7.59 2.71 -7.92
CA LEU A 7 -7.97 3.91 -8.69
C LEU A 7 -8.29 3.59 -10.15
N LEU A 8 -7.43 2.81 -10.81
CA LEU A 8 -7.66 2.40 -12.18
C LEU A 8 -8.98 1.63 -12.32
N HIS A 9 -9.24 0.71 -11.40
CA HIS A 9 -10.43 -0.13 -11.42
C HIS A 9 -11.70 0.65 -11.10
N ASP A 10 -11.62 1.63 -10.21
CA ASP A 10 -12.74 2.50 -9.86
C ASP A 10 -13.13 3.41 -11.04
N ALA A 11 -12.12 4.00 -11.70
CA ALA A 11 -12.35 4.93 -12.81
C ALA A 11 -12.68 4.22 -14.14
N HIS A 12 -12.07 3.05 -14.43
CA HIS A 12 -12.09 2.41 -15.74
C HIS A 12 -12.28 0.89 -15.66
N GLY A 13 -12.74 0.36 -14.53
CA GLY A 13 -12.90 -1.08 -14.30
C GLY A 13 -13.95 -1.68 -15.24
N ARG A 14 -13.49 -2.47 -16.22
CA ARG A 14 -14.34 -3.33 -17.03
C ARG A 14 -14.25 -4.75 -16.52
N ALA A 15 -15.39 -5.38 -16.27
CA ALA A 15 -15.46 -6.78 -15.86
C ALA A 15 -15.27 -7.72 -17.06
N ASP A 16 -14.13 -7.59 -17.77
CA ASP A 16 -13.78 -8.43 -18.88
C ASP A 16 -12.73 -9.49 -18.50
N THR A 17 -12.62 -10.55 -19.27
CA THR A 17 -11.70 -11.67 -19.06
C THR A 17 -10.24 -11.21 -19.04
N ARG A 18 -9.90 -10.21 -19.84
CA ARG A 18 -8.56 -9.66 -19.94
C ARG A 18 -8.14 -8.99 -18.62
N ASN A 19 -9.01 -8.16 -18.04
CA ASN A 19 -8.71 -7.51 -16.76
C ASN A 19 -8.58 -8.53 -15.62
N ARG A 20 -9.39 -9.59 -15.63
CA ARG A 20 -9.26 -10.71 -14.68
C ARG A 20 -7.90 -11.40 -14.81
N LEU A 21 -7.47 -11.71 -16.02
CA LEU A 21 -6.15 -12.33 -16.25
C LEU A 21 -5.00 -11.41 -15.80
N LEU A 22 -5.07 -10.11 -16.08
CA LEU A 22 -4.07 -9.16 -15.62
C LEU A 22 -4.03 -9.08 -14.09
N THR A 23 -5.18 -9.15 -13.42
CA THR A 23 -5.25 -9.22 -11.96
C THR A 23 -4.60 -10.49 -11.41
N PHE A 24 -4.84 -11.66 -12.02
CA PHE A 24 -4.15 -12.89 -11.63
C PHE A 24 -2.63 -12.80 -11.83
N LEU A 25 -2.16 -12.23 -12.93
CA LEU A 25 -0.73 -12.00 -13.15
C LEU A 25 -0.14 -11.06 -12.08
N GLN A 26 -0.88 -10.02 -11.66
CA GLN A 26 -0.46 -9.16 -10.55
C GLN A 26 -0.39 -9.93 -9.23
N MET A 27 -1.33 -10.83 -8.96
CA MET A 27 -1.30 -11.68 -7.76
C MET A 27 -0.06 -12.60 -7.76
N PHE A 28 0.28 -13.22 -8.90
CA PHE A 28 1.52 -14.01 -9.02
C PHE A 28 2.78 -13.17 -8.81
N ALA A 29 2.83 -11.96 -9.38
CA ALA A 29 3.95 -11.05 -9.16
C ALA A 29 4.09 -10.65 -7.67
N LEU A 30 2.97 -10.39 -6.98
CA LEU A 30 2.95 -10.13 -5.54
C LEU A 30 3.41 -11.34 -4.73
N SER A 31 2.98 -12.56 -5.09
CA SER A 31 3.45 -13.78 -4.43
C SER A 31 4.95 -13.97 -4.60
N ALA A 32 5.49 -13.71 -5.79
CA ALA A 32 6.92 -13.72 -6.03
C ALA A 32 7.66 -12.66 -5.18
N MET A 33 7.11 -11.44 -5.06
CA MET A 33 7.67 -10.42 -4.18
C MET A 33 7.71 -10.91 -2.72
N ALA A 34 6.66 -11.55 -2.23
CA ALA A 34 6.61 -12.08 -0.86
C ALA A 34 7.68 -13.15 -0.62
N VAL A 35 7.93 -14.02 -1.60
CA VAL A 35 9.01 -15.04 -1.52
C VAL A 35 10.39 -14.40 -1.42
N PHE A 36 10.64 -13.30 -2.17
CA PHE A 36 11.96 -12.68 -2.23
C PHE A 36 12.13 -11.50 -1.26
N VAL A 37 11.17 -11.22 -0.38
CA VAL A 37 11.22 -10.05 0.52
C VAL A 37 12.35 -10.15 1.55
N THR A 38 12.63 -11.34 2.06
CA THR A 38 13.70 -11.57 3.04
C THR A 38 15.10 -11.29 2.50
N ASP A 39 15.29 -11.45 1.18
CA ASP A 39 16.56 -11.21 0.47
C ASP A 39 16.50 -9.95 -0.43
N ALA A 40 15.56 -9.07 -0.16
CA ALA A 40 15.27 -7.94 -1.03
C ALA A 40 16.47 -6.99 -1.22
N SER A 41 17.26 -6.75 -0.16
CA SER A 41 18.43 -5.87 -0.22
C SER A 41 19.61 -6.51 -0.94
N ALA A 42 19.82 -7.82 -0.78
CA ALA A 42 20.95 -8.56 -1.33
C ALA A 42 20.70 -9.01 -2.78
N GLY A 43 19.49 -9.57 -3.05
CA GLY A 43 19.12 -10.08 -4.37
C GLY A 43 18.31 -9.10 -5.23
N GLY A 44 18.42 -9.21 -6.56
CA GLY A 44 17.61 -8.42 -7.50
C GLY A 44 16.18 -8.97 -7.72
N ALA A 45 15.90 -10.19 -7.25
CA ALA A 45 14.67 -10.91 -7.56
C ALA A 45 13.41 -10.20 -7.05
N PHE A 46 13.46 -9.58 -5.86
CA PHE A 46 12.37 -8.73 -5.34
C PHE A 46 12.09 -7.55 -6.28
N ALA A 47 13.13 -6.82 -6.72
CA ALA A 47 12.99 -5.69 -7.62
C ALA A 47 12.46 -6.12 -9.00
N VAL A 48 12.86 -7.27 -9.52
CA VAL A 48 12.32 -7.85 -10.77
C VAL A 48 10.84 -8.17 -10.61
N SER A 49 10.45 -8.84 -9.53
CA SER A 49 9.04 -9.19 -9.24
C SER A 49 8.17 -7.94 -9.09
N TYR A 50 8.68 -6.92 -8.41
CA TYR A 50 7.98 -5.64 -8.28
C TYR A 50 7.87 -4.91 -9.62
N THR A 51 8.92 -4.95 -10.45
CA THR A 51 8.90 -4.40 -11.81
C THR A 51 7.85 -5.10 -12.68
N ALA A 52 7.74 -6.43 -12.58
CA ALA A 52 6.72 -7.19 -13.30
C ALA A 52 5.30 -6.76 -12.88
N PHE A 53 5.06 -6.61 -11.57
CA PHE A 53 3.80 -6.09 -11.05
C PHE A 53 3.47 -4.69 -11.60
N LEU A 54 4.44 -3.76 -11.56
CA LEU A 54 4.27 -2.40 -12.07
C LEU A 54 4.11 -2.36 -13.60
N ALA A 55 4.79 -3.24 -14.34
CA ALA A 55 4.67 -3.32 -15.80
C ALA A 55 3.25 -3.68 -16.24
N ILE A 56 2.57 -4.58 -15.51
CA ILE A 56 1.16 -4.88 -15.76
C ILE A 56 0.30 -3.64 -15.54
N LEU A 57 0.58 -2.87 -14.50
CA LEU A 57 -0.13 -1.62 -14.21
C LEU A 57 0.12 -0.55 -15.28
N VAL A 58 1.37 -0.43 -15.76
CA VAL A 58 1.72 0.43 -16.91
C VAL A 58 0.89 0.06 -18.13
N TRP A 59 0.84 -1.23 -18.45
CA TRP A 59 0.04 -1.71 -19.57
C TRP A 59 -1.43 -1.29 -19.45
N GLN A 60 -2.03 -1.46 -18.28
CA GLN A 60 -3.41 -1.07 -18.02
C GLN A 60 -3.62 0.43 -18.23
N TRP A 61 -2.75 1.29 -17.70
CA TRP A 61 -2.83 2.74 -17.86
C TRP A 61 -2.59 3.20 -19.31
N VAL A 62 -1.68 2.55 -20.04
CA VAL A 62 -1.44 2.82 -21.45
C VAL A 62 -2.67 2.49 -22.29
N VAL A 63 -3.36 1.40 -21.98
CA VAL A 63 -4.61 1.05 -22.66
C VAL A 63 -5.69 2.08 -22.37
N VAL A 64 -5.85 2.51 -21.12
CA VAL A 64 -6.81 3.58 -20.77
C VAL A 64 -6.46 4.87 -21.49
N ALA A 65 -5.19 5.29 -21.49
CA ALA A 65 -4.75 6.51 -22.18
C ALA A 65 -4.98 6.48 -23.70
N ARG A 66 -5.03 5.27 -24.30
CA ARG A 66 -5.39 5.11 -25.73
C ARG A 66 -6.89 5.16 -25.96
N LEU A 67 -7.67 4.55 -25.07
CA LEU A 67 -9.13 4.51 -25.18
C LEU A 67 -9.76 5.88 -24.92
N GLU A 68 -9.21 6.62 -23.96
CA GLU A 68 -9.69 7.95 -23.54
C GLU A 68 -8.97 9.11 -24.28
N ARG A 69 -8.25 8.79 -25.38
CA ARG A 69 -7.41 9.77 -26.09
C ARG A 69 -8.16 11.02 -26.50
N ASP A 70 -9.40 10.85 -26.95
CA ASP A 70 -10.24 11.93 -27.50
C ASP A 70 -11.10 12.60 -26.43
N ASP A 71 -11.06 12.11 -25.16
CA ASP A 71 -11.72 12.78 -24.03
C ASP A 71 -10.84 13.93 -23.56
N PRO A 72 -11.35 15.18 -23.59
CA PRO A 72 -10.58 16.37 -23.23
C PRO A 72 -10.19 16.43 -21.74
N VAL A 73 -10.88 15.69 -20.89
CA VAL A 73 -10.67 15.66 -19.43
C VAL A 73 -9.82 14.45 -19.03
N TYR A 74 -10.24 13.24 -19.42
CA TYR A 74 -9.59 12.00 -18.99
C TYR A 74 -8.33 11.64 -19.80
N GLY A 75 -8.27 11.98 -21.07
CA GLY A 75 -7.13 11.68 -21.93
C GLY A 75 -5.80 12.21 -21.38
N PRO A 76 -5.70 13.50 -21.02
CA PRO A 76 -4.49 14.07 -20.42
C PRO A 76 -4.12 13.42 -19.09
N ILE A 77 -5.10 13.11 -18.24
CA ILE A 77 -4.90 12.48 -16.94
C ILE A 77 -4.34 11.06 -17.10
N ALA A 78 -5.00 10.22 -17.88
CA ALA A 78 -4.58 8.86 -18.12
C ALA A 78 -3.17 8.80 -18.74
N ARG A 79 -2.86 9.71 -19.67
CA ARG A 79 -1.52 9.83 -20.26
C ARG A 79 -0.47 10.24 -19.21
N ARG A 80 -0.77 11.20 -18.34
CA ARG A 80 0.12 11.62 -17.26
C ARG A 80 0.40 10.47 -16.30
N TYR A 81 -0.65 9.72 -15.88
CA TYR A 81 -0.49 8.54 -15.05
C TYR A 81 0.34 7.46 -15.72
N ALA A 82 0.09 7.16 -16.99
CA ALA A 82 0.87 6.19 -17.75
C ALA A 82 2.36 6.56 -17.80
N ILE A 83 2.70 7.84 -18.01
CA ILE A 83 4.09 8.32 -18.02
C ILE A 83 4.74 8.19 -16.65
N ILE A 84 4.06 8.65 -15.58
CA ILE A 84 4.59 8.61 -14.21
C ILE A 84 4.85 7.16 -13.78
N ILE A 85 3.88 6.27 -13.98
CA ILE A 85 4.02 4.86 -13.59
C ILE A 85 5.09 4.17 -14.43
N SER A 86 5.23 4.51 -15.73
CA SER A 86 6.31 3.97 -16.56
C SER A 86 7.69 4.40 -16.05
N ALA A 87 7.86 5.67 -15.70
CA ALA A 87 9.11 6.17 -15.13
C ALA A 87 9.44 5.48 -13.78
N MET A 88 8.43 5.31 -12.93
CA MET A 88 8.56 4.60 -11.67
C MET A 88 8.92 3.12 -11.87
N THR A 89 8.32 2.47 -12.86
CA THR A 89 8.63 1.08 -13.21
C THR A 89 10.07 0.94 -13.70
N ALA A 90 10.53 1.87 -14.54
CA ALA A 90 11.92 1.89 -15.01
C ALA A 90 12.91 2.11 -13.85
N TRP A 91 12.59 2.99 -12.89
CA TRP A 91 13.40 3.21 -11.71
C TRP A 91 13.54 1.95 -10.86
N VAL A 92 12.43 1.27 -10.55
CA VAL A 92 12.45 0.01 -9.79
C VAL A 92 13.17 -1.08 -10.58
N GLY A 93 12.94 -1.17 -11.89
CA GLY A 93 13.64 -2.13 -12.76
C GLY A 93 15.15 -1.91 -12.79
N ALA A 94 15.61 -0.66 -12.83
CA ALA A 94 17.03 -0.33 -12.75
C ALA A 94 17.65 -0.76 -11.41
N SER A 95 16.89 -0.72 -10.31
CA SER A 95 17.36 -1.16 -9.00
C SER A 95 17.68 -2.66 -8.94
N ALA A 96 17.12 -3.49 -9.82
CA ALA A 96 17.43 -4.91 -9.90
C ALA A 96 18.89 -5.17 -10.27
N PHE A 97 19.50 -4.26 -11.05
CA PHE A 97 20.89 -4.33 -11.50
C PHE A 97 21.86 -3.53 -10.61
N ALA A 98 21.34 -2.82 -9.61
CA ALA A 98 22.14 -2.08 -8.65
C ALA A 98 22.82 -3.00 -7.65
N SER A 99 23.99 -2.57 -7.12
CA SER A 99 24.65 -3.28 -6.03
C SER A 99 23.79 -3.29 -4.75
N PRO A 100 23.97 -4.29 -3.86
CA PRO A 100 23.23 -4.36 -2.59
C PRO A 100 23.35 -3.09 -1.73
N ALA A 101 24.49 -2.40 -1.79
CA ALA A 101 24.71 -1.16 -1.04
C ALA A 101 23.91 0.04 -1.59
N VAL A 102 23.66 0.10 -2.89
CA VAL A 102 22.97 1.22 -3.55
C VAL A 102 21.45 1.01 -3.61
N ARG A 103 21.00 -0.24 -3.72
CA ARG A 103 19.59 -0.60 -3.90
C ARG A 103 18.65 -0.01 -2.84
N PRO A 104 18.94 -0.07 -1.52
CA PRO A 104 18.06 0.53 -0.50
C PRO A 104 17.92 2.05 -0.67
N TRP A 105 18.99 2.74 -1.09
CA TRP A 105 18.93 4.18 -1.36
C TRP A 105 18.09 4.52 -2.58
N MET A 106 18.12 3.69 -3.61
CA MET A 106 17.22 3.84 -4.77
C MET A 106 15.76 3.69 -4.34
N TRP A 107 15.44 2.74 -3.47
CA TRP A 107 14.06 2.57 -2.98
C TRP A 107 13.63 3.69 -2.04
N GLY A 108 14.52 4.15 -1.16
CA GLY A 108 14.28 5.34 -0.34
C GLY A 108 13.99 6.58 -1.21
N GLY A 109 14.83 6.81 -2.22
CA GLY A 109 14.62 7.87 -3.20
C GLY A 109 13.30 7.75 -3.95
N PHE A 110 12.93 6.53 -4.37
CA PHE A 110 11.64 6.25 -5.00
C PHE A 110 10.45 6.64 -4.10
N VAL A 111 10.48 6.27 -2.83
CA VAL A 111 9.43 6.60 -1.85
C VAL A 111 9.34 8.11 -1.65
N ILE A 112 10.48 8.79 -1.49
CA ILE A 112 10.53 10.25 -1.33
C ILE A 112 9.95 10.95 -2.57
N VAL A 113 10.38 10.57 -3.77
CA VAL A 113 9.88 11.15 -5.03
C VAL A 113 8.38 10.90 -5.17
N PHE A 114 7.90 9.70 -4.81
CA PHE A 114 6.47 9.39 -4.83
C PHE A 114 5.67 10.29 -3.87
N ILE A 115 6.12 10.43 -2.62
CA ILE A 115 5.46 11.29 -1.62
C ILE A 115 5.46 12.75 -2.10
N LEU A 116 6.60 13.26 -2.57
CA LEU A 116 6.70 14.62 -3.09
C LEU A 116 5.76 14.85 -4.28
N ALA A 117 5.70 13.90 -5.22
CA ALA A 117 4.80 13.99 -6.37
C ALA A 117 3.33 14.04 -5.95
N VAL A 118 2.93 13.26 -4.95
CA VAL A 118 1.56 13.29 -4.41
C VAL A 118 1.28 14.59 -3.68
N VAL A 119 2.21 15.05 -2.84
CA VAL A 119 2.08 16.34 -2.11
C VAL A 119 1.97 17.51 -3.09
N VAL A 120 2.89 17.59 -4.06
CA VAL A 120 2.86 18.66 -5.09
C VAL A 120 1.56 18.59 -5.88
N SER A 121 1.09 17.40 -6.25
CA SER A 121 -0.19 17.23 -6.94
C SER A 121 -1.36 17.72 -6.08
N ALA A 122 -1.39 17.42 -4.79
CA ALA A 122 -2.44 17.89 -3.87
C ALA A 122 -2.50 19.43 -3.77
N PHE A 123 -1.35 20.11 -3.88
CA PHE A 123 -1.30 21.57 -3.81
C PHE A 123 -1.50 22.29 -5.15
N THR A 124 -1.16 21.65 -6.28
CA THR A 124 -1.24 22.26 -7.60
C THR A 124 -2.59 22.04 -8.28
N LEU A 125 -3.25 20.91 -8.03
CA LEU A 125 -4.51 20.55 -8.67
C LEU A 125 -5.68 21.44 -8.23
N ASP A 126 -5.69 21.95 -6.99
CA ASP A 126 -6.71 22.89 -6.53
C ASP A 126 -6.66 24.26 -7.26
N ARG A 127 -5.57 24.55 -7.95
CA ARG A 127 -5.35 25.84 -8.63
C ARG A 127 -5.72 25.83 -10.13
N ASP A 128 -5.94 24.65 -10.72
CA ASP A 128 -6.27 24.54 -12.14
C ASP A 128 -7.79 24.43 -12.33
N PRO A 129 -8.45 25.41 -13.01
CA PRO A 129 -9.89 25.37 -13.28
C PRO A 129 -10.36 24.12 -14.07
N ARG A 130 -9.45 23.49 -14.82
CA ARG A 130 -9.74 22.24 -15.54
C ARG A 130 -9.95 21.07 -14.58
N HIS A 131 -9.23 21.07 -13.45
CA HIS A 131 -9.38 20.09 -12.40
C HIS A 131 -10.57 20.40 -11.47
N ALA A 132 -11.05 21.64 -11.45
CA ALA A 132 -12.30 21.99 -10.77
C ALA A 132 -13.53 21.35 -11.46
N ALA A 133 -13.48 21.17 -12.78
CA ALA A 133 -14.49 20.40 -13.51
C ALA A 133 -14.43 18.89 -13.17
N GLU A 134 -13.25 18.36 -12.85
CA GLU A 134 -13.05 17.00 -12.31
C GLU A 134 -13.53 16.87 -10.86
N ALA A 135 -13.49 17.95 -10.09
CA ALA A 135 -13.97 18.00 -8.71
C ALA A 135 -15.50 17.74 -8.62
N GLY A 136 -16.23 17.90 -9.71
CA GLY A 136 -17.63 17.49 -9.84
C GLY A 136 -17.85 15.97 -9.97
N ARG A 137 -16.78 15.19 -10.22
CA ARG A 137 -16.85 13.71 -10.22
C ARG A 137 -16.19 13.18 -8.95
N PRO A 138 -16.82 12.23 -8.24
CA PRO A 138 -16.29 11.71 -6.99
C PRO A 138 -14.97 10.96 -7.26
N LEU A 139 -13.82 11.56 -6.89
CA LEU A 139 -12.51 10.88 -6.83
C LEU A 139 -12.43 9.87 -5.67
N ALA A 140 -13.38 9.91 -4.76
CA ALA A 140 -13.62 8.88 -3.75
C ALA A 140 -15.08 8.44 -3.94
N THR A 141 -15.28 7.44 -4.79
CA THR A 141 -16.57 6.78 -4.93
C THR A 141 -16.82 5.91 -3.71
N ASP A 142 -18.08 5.60 -3.43
CA ASP A 142 -18.42 4.65 -2.36
C ASP A 142 -17.69 3.32 -2.55
N SER A 143 -17.49 2.88 -3.81
CA SER A 143 -16.70 1.71 -4.17
C SER A 143 -15.23 1.82 -3.74
N LEU A 144 -14.60 2.98 -3.89
CA LEU A 144 -13.22 3.18 -3.46
C LEU A 144 -13.10 3.20 -1.92
N LEU A 145 -14.04 3.83 -1.24
CA LEU A 145 -14.11 3.83 0.24
C LEU A 145 -14.28 2.41 0.78
N GLU A 146 -15.18 1.63 0.18
CA GLU A 146 -15.38 0.22 0.52
C GLU A 146 -14.09 -0.59 0.32
N ARG A 147 -13.36 -0.37 -0.79
CA ARG A 147 -12.06 -1.02 -1.03
C ARG A 147 -11.02 -0.67 0.02
N PHE A 148 -10.95 0.58 0.46
CA PHE A 148 -10.06 0.96 1.56
C PHE A 148 -10.46 0.26 2.87
N ALA A 149 -11.75 0.20 3.18
CA ALA A 149 -12.23 -0.50 4.37
C ALA A 149 -11.89 -1.99 4.32
N LEU A 150 -12.12 -2.65 3.18
CA LEU A 150 -11.74 -4.06 2.97
C LEU A 150 -10.22 -4.26 3.07
N PHE A 151 -9.42 -3.34 2.53
CA PHE A 151 -7.95 -3.42 2.66
C PHE A 151 -7.50 -3.34 4.12
N ILE A 152 -8.07 -2.43 4.92
CA ILE A 152 -7.75 -2.32 6.34
C ILE A 152 -8.19 -3.58 7.12
N ILE A 153 -9.35 -4.19 6.78
CA ILE A 153 -9.77 -5.47 7.36
C ILE A 153 -8.73 -6.57 7.09
N ILE A 154 -8.21 -6.63 5.85
CA ILE A 154 -7.17 -7.62 5.50
C ILE A 154 -5.90 -7.39 6.31
N VAL A 155 -5.46 -6.13 6.43
CA VAL A 155 -4.26 -5.77 7.21
C VAL A 155 -4.44 -6.10 8.70
N LEU A 156 -5.62 -5.86 9.26
CA LEU A 156 -5.94 -6.24 10.64
C LEU A 156 -6.01 -7.75 10.81
N GLY A 157 -6.52 -8.48 9.81
CA GLY A 157 -6.50 -9.95 9.79
C GLY A 157 -5.08 -10.52 9.84
N GLU A 158 -4.12 -9.85 9.19
CA GLU A 158 -2.70 -10.22 9.24
C GLU A 158 -2.12 -10.03 10.66
N VAL A 159 -2.51 -8.97 11.38
CA VAL A 159 -2.10 -8.78 12.80
C VAL A 159 -2.59 -9.95 13.65
N VAL A 160 -3.85 -10.36 13.49
CA VAL A 160 -4.42 -11.50 14.22
C VAL A 160 -3.68 -12.79 13.90
N ALA A 161 -3.45 -13.07 12.60
CA ALA A 161 -2.73 -14.25 12.15
C ALA A 161 -1.29 -14.27 12.68
N SER A 162 -0.60 -13.14 12.65
CA SER A 162 0.77 -13.00 13.15
C SER A 162 0.84 -13.28 14.66
N VAL A 163 -0.06 -12.71 15.47
CA VAL A 163 -0.10 -12.95 16.91
C VAL A 163 -0.39 -14.41 17.23
N ILE A 164 -1.35 -15.03 16.53
CA ILE A 164 -1.66 -16.47 16.72
C ILE A 164 -0.45 -17.32 16.36
N ASN A 165 0.21 -17.06 15.25
CA ASN A 165 1.41 -17.80 14.84
C ASN A 165 2.56 -17.60 15.83
N GLY A 166 2.76 -16.37 16.33
CA GLY A 166 3.75 -16.10 17.38
C GLY A 166 3.48 -16.92 18.64
N LEU A 167 2.21 -16.93 19.12
CA LEU A 167 1.84 -17.71 20.30
C LEU A 167 1.97 -19.24 20.08
N ALA A 168 1.68 -19.72 18.87
CA ALA A 168 1.80 -21.15 18.53
C ALA A 168 3.25 -21.60 18.38
N GLY A 169 4.19 -20.68 18.10
CA GLY A 169 5.62 -20.97 17.95
C GLY A 169 6.39 -21.07 19.29
N VAL A 170 5.77 -20.68 20.40
CA VAL A 170 6.43 -20.66 21.73
C VAL A 170 6.34 -22.06 22.36
N GLU A 171 7.47 -22.56 22.90
CA GLU A 171 7.52 -23.88 23.54
C GLU A 171 6.69 -23.98 24.81
N GLN A 172 6.64 -22.87 25.59
CA GLN A 172 5.85 -22.80 26.82
C GLN A 172 5.03 -21.50 26.89
N LEU A 173 3.71 -21.65 26.89
CA LEU A 173 2.77 -20.53 27.06
C LEU A 173 2.79 -20.04 28.50
N SER A 174 3.73 -19.15 28.82
CA SER A 174 3.74 -18.45 30.11
C SER A 174 2.61 -17.41 30.16
N THR A 175 2.22 -17.00 31.38
CA THR A 175 1.24 -15.93 31.56
C THR A 175 1.69 -14.62 30.91
N SER A 176 2.99 -14.32 30.93
CA SER A 176 3.57 -13.15 30.27
C SER A 176 3.39 -13.20 28.77
N VAL A 177 3.72 -14.31 28.13
CA VAL A 177 3.55 -14.52 26.68
C VAL A 177 2.09 -14.35 26.26
N PHE A 178 1.17 -14.96 27.03
CA PHE A 178 -0.26 -14.86 26.76
C PHE A 178 -0.76 -13.42 26.86
N LEU A 179 -0.36 -12.69 27.94
CA LEU A 179 -0.75 -11.29 28.13
C LEU A 179 -0.18 -10.39 27.01
N THR A 180 1.05 -10.63 26.56
CA THR A 180 1.66 -9.89 25.44
C THR A 180 0.86 -10.11 24.14
N GLY A 181 0.52 -11.34 23.81
CA GLY A 181 -0.32 -11.63 22.64
C GLY A 181 -1.71 -11.00 22.73
N PHE A 182 -2.33 -11.08 23.91
CA PHE A 182 -3.64 -10.46 24.15
C PHE A 182 -3.59 -8.93 24.06
N ALA A 183 -2.54 -8.30 24.57
CA ALA A 183 -2.33 -6.86 24.42
C ALA A 183 -2.18 -6.45 22.95
N GLY A 184 -1.42 -7.20 22.14
CA GLY A 184 -1.29 -6.97 20.71
C GLY A 184 -2.63 -7.09 19.97
N LEU A 185 -3.45 -8.09 20.30
CA LEU A 185 -4.80 -8.22 19.76
C LEU A 185 -5.71 -7.04 20.19
N ALA A 186 -5.63 -6.60 21.44
CA ALA A 186 -6.40 -5.45 21.94
C ALA A 186 -6.05 -4.16 21.20
N VAL A 187 -4.76 -3.94 20.88
CA VAL A 187 -4.32 -2.82 20.03
C VAL A 187 -4.89 -2.96 18.62
N GLY A 188 -4.87 -4.15 18.04
CA GLY A 188 -5.51 -4.43 16.74
C GLY A 188 -7.01 -4.09 16.74
N VAL A 189 -7.75 -4.49 17.78
CA VAL A 189 -9.17 -4.16 17.97
C VAL A 189 -9.37 -2.65 18.12
N ALA A 190 -8.50 -1.95 18.87
CA ALA A 190 -8.56 -0.50 19.01
C ALA A 190 -8.37 0.24 17.69
N PHE A 191 -7.44 -0.23 16.82
CA PHE A 191 -7.29 0.28 15.46
C PHE A 191 -8.54 0.02 14.62
N TRP A 192 -9.09 -1.20 14.69
CA TRP A 192 -10.32 -1.55 13.98
C TRP A 192 -11.47 -0.61 14.38
N TRP A 193 -11.70 -0.45 15.67
CA TRP A 193 -12.76 0.41 16.19
C TRP A 193 -12.57 1.86 15.75
N SER A 194 -11.37 2.42 15.98
CA SER A 194 -11.06 3.80 15.61
C SER A 194 -11.23 4.05 14.10
N TYR A 195 -10.79 3.11 13.27
CA TYR A 195 -10.92 3.26 11.82
C TYR A 195 -12.38 3.23 11.36
N PHE A 196 -13.15 2.25 11.82
CA PHE A 196 -14.54 2.10 11.36
C PHE A 196 -15.47 3.17 11.93
N ASP A 197 -15.20 3.65 13.14
CA ASP A 197 -16.00 4.72 13.76
C ASP A 197 -15.68 6.12 13.19
N LEU A 198 -14.41 6.40 12.91
CA LEU A 198 -13.95 7.76 12.62
C LEU A 198 -13.61 8.00 11.15
N VAL A 199 -13.19 6.97 10.40
CA VAL A 199 -12.60 7.11 9.06
C VAL A 199 -13.40 6.42 7.97
N ALA A 200 -13.81 5.16 8.19
CA ALA A 200 -14.51 4.37 7.20
C ALA A 200 -15.83 5.03 6.83
N MET A 201 -16.18 5.01 5.56
CA MET A 201 -17.43 5.58 5.01
C MET A 201 -17.60 7.10 5.18
N ARG A 202 -16.59 7.81 5.69
CA ARG A 202 -16.59 9.27 5.74
C ARG A 202 -15.77 9.83 4.59
N ALA A 203 -16.41 9.98 3.43
CA ALA A 203 -15.77 10.62 2.28
C ALA A 203 -15.39 12.06 2.62
N PRO A 204 -14.15 12.50 2.36
CA PRO A 204 -13.78 13.90 2.46
C PRO A 204 -14.47 14.68 1.33
N ILE A 205 -15.56 15.36 1.65
CA ILE A 205 -16.52 15.90 0.69
C ILE A 205 -16.06 17.20 0.04
N ALA A 206 -15.16 17.97 0.66
CA ALA A 206 -15.08 19.39 0.36
C ALA A 206 -14.07 19.77 -0.73
N THR A 207 -12.88 19.15 -0.83
CA THR A 207 -11.82 19.61 -1.74
C THR A 207 -11.01 18.46 -2.33
N THR A 208 -10.45 18.68 -3.52
CA THR A 208 -9.52 17.75 -4.16
C THR A 208 -8.34 17.43 -3.24
N ARG A 209 -7.81 18.44 -2.53
CA ARG A 209 -6.74 18.29 -1.55
C ARG A 209 -7.12 17.35 -0.40
N ALA A 210 -8.29 17.51 0.19
CA ALA A 210 -8.75 16.64 1.30
C ALA A 210 -8.83 15.17 0.85
N ARG A 211 -9.28 14.93 -0.37
CA ARG A 211 -9.34 13.57 -0.97
C ARG A 211 -7.95 12.96 -1.18
N TYR A 212 -6.99 13.74 -1.68
CA TYR A 212 -5.61 13.27 -1.81
C TYR A 212 -4.98 12.94 -0.45
N ILE A 213 -5.18 13.79 0.55
CA ILE A 213 -4.70 13.55 1.91
C ILE A 213 -5.34 12.29 2.50
N TYR A 214 -6.66 12.13 2.36
CA TYR A 214 -7.38 10.94 2.81
C TYR A 214 -6.80 9.66 2.19
N ASN A 215 -6.64 9.65 0.87
CA ASN A 215 -6.11 8.50 0.14
C ASN A 215 -4.67 8.19 0.53
N LEU A 216 -3.83 9.23 0.72
CA LEU A 216 -2.44 9.05 1.12
C LEU A 216 -2.31 8.57 2.56
N ALA A 217 -3.20 9.01 3.46
CA ALA A 217 -3.20 8.62 4.87
C ALA A 217 -3.46 7.11 5.10
N GLN A 218 -4.07 6.42 4.12
CA GLN A 218 -4.26 4.96 4.20
C GLN A 218 -2.92 4.19 4.20
N LEU A 219 -1.86 4.74 3.58
CA LEU A 219 -0.55 4.09 3.52
C LEU A 219 0.15 4.06 4.89
N PRO A 220 0.37 5.19 5.60
CA PRO A 220 0.96 5.17 6.93
C PRO A 220 0.08 4.42 7.94
N LEU A 221 -1.25 4.47 7.79
CA LEU A 221 -2.15 3.70 8.64
C LEU A 221 -1.92 2.19 8.48
N ALA A 222 -1.89 1.69 7.26
CA ALA A 222 -1.62 0.27 7.00
C ALA A 222 -0.23 -0.15 7.53
N LEU A 223 0.79 0.69 7.34
CA LEU A 223 2.14 0.45 7.86
C LEU A 223 2.16 0.41 9.40
N ALA A 224 1.44 1.32 10.07
CA ALA A 224 1.35 1.35 11.52
C ALA A 224 0.68 0.07 12.06
N ILE A 225 -0.44 -0.35 11.47
CA ILE A 225 -1.14 -1.57 11.87
C ILE A 225 -0.24 -2.80 11.68
N THR A 226 0.41 -2.93 10.52
CA THR A 226 1.33 -4.05 10.24
C THR A 226 2.53 -4.04 11.18
N GLY A 227 3.07 -2.85 11.49
CA GLY A 227 4.16 -2.65 12.44
C GLY A 227 3.82 -3.15 13.84
N VAL A 228 2.60 -2.87 14.31
CA VAL A 228 2.13 -3.38 15.62
C VAL A 228 2.07 -4.91 15.61
N GLY A 229 1.56 -5.53 14.54
CA GLY A 229 1.56 -6.99 14.42
C GLY A 229 2.97 -7.59 14.50
N ALA A 230 3.90 -7.07 13.71
CA ALA A 230 5.29 -7.51 13.69
C ALA A 230 5.99 -7.31 15.05
N ALA A 231 5.77 -6.16 15.68
CA ALA A 231 6.33 -5.86 16.99
C ALA A 231 5.78 -6.81 18.09
N THR A 232 4.47 -7.13 18.04
CA THR A 232 3.86 -8.07 18.99
C THR A 232 4.49 -9.46 18.86
N VAL A 233 4.69 -9.96 17.63
CA VAL A 233 5.37 -11.25 17.39
C VAL A 233 6.78 -11.21 17.96
N SER A 234 7.56 -10.18 17.67
CA SER A 234 8.93 -10.02 18.19
C SER A 234 8.97 -9.97 19.72
N MET A 235 7.97 -9.36 20.37
CA MET A 235 7.85 -9.36 21.83
C MET A 235 7.50 -10.74 22.38
N ILE A 236 6.64 -11.50 21.71
CA ILE A 236 6.30 -12.87 22.09
C ILE A 236 7.56 -13.75 22.04
N GLU A 237 8.29 -13.71 20.89
CA GLU A 237 9.51 -14.50 20.70
C GLU A 237 10.62 -14.10 21.69
N SER A 238 10.73 -12.82 22.04
CA SER A 238 11.76 -12.32 22.97
C SER A 238 11.36 -12.42 24.45
N SER A 239 10.12 -12.78 24.75
CA SER A 239 9.67 -12.92 26.16
C SER A 239 10.28 -14.13 26.87
N GLU A 240 10.86 -15.05 26.12
CA GLU A 240 11.69 -16.16 26.62
C GLU A 240 13.17 -15.76 26.80
N ALA A 241 13.61 -14.63 26.19
CA ALA A 241 14.94 -14.07 26.35
C ALA A 241 14.86 -12.88 27.32
N ASP A 242 15.78 -12.79 28.27
CA ASP A 242 15.82 -11.75 29.33
C ASP A 242 15.95 -10.29 28.83
N ALA A 243 15.90 -10.03 27.53
CA ALA A 243 16.01 -8.70 26.94
C ALA A 243 15.14 -8.52 25.69
N THR A 244 14.26 -7.51 25.72
CA THR A 244 13.52 -7.06 24.53
C THR A 244 14.49 -6.51 23.46
N PRO A 245 14.41 -6.96 22.22
CA PRO A 245 15.25 -6.39 21.15
C PRO A 245 15.02 -4.87 21.05
N HIS A 246 16.11 -4.09 20.95
CA HIS A 246 16.03 -2.63 20.86
C HIS A 246 15.09 -2.13 19.74
N ALA A 247 15.07 -2.83 18.60
CA ALA A 247 14.17 -2.50 17.49
C ALA A 247 12.67 -2.59 17.88
N THR A 248 12.30 -3.55 18.70
CA THR A 248 10.93 -3.75 19.16
C THR A 248 10.50 -2.69 20.16
N ALA A 249 11.40 -2.28 21.07
CA ALA A 249 11.13 -1.22 22.03
C ALA A 249 10.77 0.11 21.34
N TRP A 250 11.43 0.44 20.22
CA TRP A 250 11.14 1.65 19.44
C TRP A 250 9.77 1.63 18.74
N MET A 251 9.15 0.47 18.52
CA MET A 251 7.84 0.35 17.86
C MET A 251 6.66 0.63 18.82
N PHE A 252 6.90 0.50 20.14
CA PHE A 252 5.87 0.69 21.16
C PHE A 252 6.11 1.91 22.08
N GLY A 253 7.29 2.47 22.08
CA GLY A 253 7.69 3.55 22.96
C GLY A 253 8.07 4.80 22.31
#